data_02546c974e22d651ac20f412423fd551
#
_entry.id   02546c974e22d651ac20f412423fd551
#
_cell.length_a   1.000
_cell.length_b   1.000
_cell.length_c   1.000
_cell.angle_alpha   90.00
_cell.angle_beta   90.00
_cell.angle_gamma   90.00
#
_symmetry.space_group_name_H-M   'P 1'
#
loop_
_entity.id
_entity.type
_entity.pdbx_description
1 polymer ?
#
loop_
_entity_poly.entity_id
_entity_poly.type
_entity_poly.pdbx_seq_one_letter_code
_entity_poly.pdbx_strand_id
1 'polypeptide(L)'
;MNSQLELLGQVDDRFGITRQVLICSTCHRVLLLEPAAAEDRLARQAPLAARLRPKNLDEVVGQEHLLGPGKPLRALIEADRLSSVILWGPPGTGKTTISQLIARTTSKAFEQLSAVSASVKDVREVAAGAQERLAMRGQGTILFLDEVHRFNKSQQDALLPSVESGLLVLIGATTENPFFEVNPPLLSRSTLFRLDLLSADACGQLVDRGLAAEGATIDADARQLLVDRANGDGRHVLTSLEVAVALACEHPDAAQDESGRIVDESIRVTAADVEAALGTKALRYGRDDHYDVISAFIKSIRGSDPDAGLYWLARMLEAGEDARFIARRLVILASEDIGMADSNSLVIADAAARAVEFVGLPEAQLNLAHAVVHLATAPKSNRVTVALGRAQSDVRERAGGEVPIHLRDGHYKGAKSLGHGQGYEYPHEQPEGWVDQQYRPAELEGRVYYEPSPHGAEAEVRDRMDEHNKHPQEPQA
;
A
#
# COMPACT_ATOMS: atom_id res chain seq x y z
N MET A 1 27.91 13.22 36.37
CA MET A 1 28.85 12.12 36.72
C MET A 1 28.29 10.84 36.10
N ASN A 2 28.81 10.46 34.93
CA ASN A 2 28.39 9.22 34.24
C ASN A 2 29.06 8.02 34.95
N SER A 3 28.30 7.28 35.77
CA SER A 3 28.73 5.99 36.30
C SER A 3 28.54 4.94 35.20
N GLN A 4 29.63 4.41 34.66
CA GLN A 4 29.53 3.25 33.75
C GLN A 4 29.18 1.99 34.55
N LEU A 5 28.14 1.27 34.13
CA LEU A 5 27.74 -0.01 34.66
C LEU A 5 28.26 -1.10 33.72
N GLU A 6 29.00 -2.07 34.24
CA GLU A 6 29.50 -3.21 33.46
C GLU A 6 28.70 -4.49 33.82
N LEU A 7 28.33 -5.24 32.77
CA LEU A 7 27.61 -6.51 32.90
C LEU A 7 28.62 -7.61 33.30
N LEU A 8 28.45 -8.19 34.47
CA LEU A 8 29.31 -9.27 34.95
C LEU A 8 28.83 -10.68 34.57
N GLY A 9 27.57 -10.85 34.24
CA GLY A 9 27.00 -12.14 33.89
C GLY A 9 25.54 -12.31 34.31
N GLN A 10 25.05 -13.53 34.17
CA GLN A 10 23.69 -13.94 34.58
C GLN A 10 23.81 -14.93 35.70
N VAL A 11 22.98 -14.79 36.73
CA VAL A 11 22.90 -15.73 37.86
C VAL A 11 21.46 -16.19 38.01
N ASP A 12 21.26 -17.51 38.00
CA ASP A 12 19.96 -18.11 38.27
C ASP A 12 19.74 -18.22 39.78
N ASP A 13 18.59 -17.75 40.25
CA ASP A 13 18.21 -17.95 41.65
C ASP A 13 17.62 -19.34 41.91
N ARG A 14 17.37 -19.63 43.18
CA ARG A 14 16.82 -20.93 43.61
C ARG A 14 15.43 -21.27 43.06
N PHE A 15 14.81 -20.30 42.36
CA PHE A 15 13.47 -20.41 41.76
C PHE A 15 13.52 -20.37 40.22
N GLY A 16 14.73 -20.43 39.62
CA GLY A 16 14.92 -20.44 38.17
C GLY A 16 14.75 -19.06 37.47
N ILE A 17 14.84 -17.98 38.23
CA ILE A 17 14.79 -16.63 37.70
C ILE A 17 16.22 -16.18 37.38
N THR A 18 16.50 -15.96 36.10
CA THR A 18 17.79 -15.45 35.62
C THR A 18 17.91 -13.95 35.89
N ARG A 19 18.90 -13.54 36.67
CA ARG A 19 19.18 -12.12 37.02
C ARG A 19 20.45 -11.64 36.35
N GLN A 20 20.42 -10.45 35.76
CA GLN A 20 21.63 -9.79 35.29
C GLN A 20 22.35 -9.08 36.44
N VAL A 21 23.63 -9.35 36.55
CA VAL A 21 24.51 -8.77 37.57
C VAL A 21 25.32 -7.64 36.94
N LEU A 22 25.07 -6.41 37.39
CA LEU A 22 25.82 -5.23 36.98
C LEU A 22 26.69 -4.73 38.13
N ILE A 23 27.92 -4.34 37.84
CA ILE A 23 28.79 -3.62 38.78
C ILE A 23 28.96 -2.18 38.34
N CYS A 24 28.86 -1.28 39.32
CA CYS A 24 29.24 0.11 39.13
C CYS A 24 30.76 0.22 39.15
N SER A 25 31.36 0.67 38.06
CA SER A 25 32.80 0.85 37.93
C SER A 25 33.42 1.82 38.94
N THR A 26 32.59 2.71 39.52
CA THR A 26 33.03 3.77 40.42
C THR A 26 32.95 3.38 41.94
N CYS A 27 31.90 2.63 42.30
CA CYS A 27 31.66 2.29 43.74
C CYS A 27 31.65 0.80 44.02
N HIS A 28 31.89 -0.06 43.05
CA HIS A 28 31.92 -1.52 43.10
C HIS A 28 30.65 -2.16 43.72
N ARG A 29 29.52 -1.43 43.73
CA ARG A 29 28.24 -2.00 44.17
C ARG A 29 27.67 -2.88 43.10
N VAL A 30 27.29 -4.09 43.51
CA VAL A 30 26.56 -5.07 42.67
C VAL A 30 25.09 -4.65 42.63
N LEU A 31 24.57 -4.51 41.44
CA LEU A 31 23.14 -4.29 41.19
C LEU A 31 22.59 -5.53 40.51
N LEU A 32 21.59 -6.16 41.13
CA LEU A 32 20.81 -7.24 40.56
C LEU A 32 19.61 -6.62 39.85
N LEU A 33 19.59 -6.73 38.52
CA LEU A 33 18.42 -6.30 37.76
C LEU A 33 17.49 -7.48 37.56
N GLU A 34 16.26 -7.31 38.00
CA GLU A 34 15.19 -8.26 37.66
C GLU A 34 14.82 -8.05 36.17
N PRO A 35 14.75 -9.10 35.36
CA PRO A 35 14.37 -9.01 33.93
C PRO A 35 13.05 -8.28 33.75
N ALA A 36 12.05 -8.51 34.59
CA ALA A 36 10.77 -7.83 34.61
C ALA A 36 10.89 -6.31 34.78
N ALA A 37 11.83 -5.81 35.58
CA ALA A 37 12.04 -4.38 35.80
C ALA A 37 12.73 -3.70 34.60
N ALA A 38 13.52 -4.43 33.81
CA ALA A 38 14.13 -3.92 32.59
C ALA A 38 13.09 -3.86 31.44
N GLU A 39 12.27 -4.88 31.32
CA GLU A 39 11.16 -4.90 30.35
C GLU A 39 10.11 -3.82 30.64
N ASP A 40 9.77 -3.61 31.92
CA ASP A 40 8.85 -2.54 32.34
C ASP A 40 9.43 -1.14 32.05
N ARG A 41 10.74 -0.93 32.20
CA ARG A 41 11.38 0.34 31.86
C ARG A 41 11.40 0.58 30.37
N LEU A 42 11.73 -0.44 29.57
CA LEU A 42 11.68 -0.38 28.09
C LEU A 42 10.24 -0.14 27.62
N ALA A 43 9.26 -0.78 28.23
CA ALA A 43 7.85 -0.60 27.91
C ALA A 43 7.39 0.84 28.17
N ARG A 44 7.87 1.47 29.28
CA ARG A 44 7.56 2.87 29.60
C ARG A 44 8.27 3.88 28.69
N GLN A 45 9.43 3.53 28.14
CA GLN A 45 10.19 4.37 27.19
C GLN A 45 9.73 4.20 25.73
N ALA A 46 8.87 3.21 25.47
CA ALA A 46 8.37 2.99 24.13
C ALA A 46 7.44 4.15 23.69
N PRO A 47 7.43 4.52 22.40
CA PRO A 47 6.54 5.55 21.88
C PRO A 47 5.08 5.30 22.26
N LEU A 48 4.29 6.35 22.46
CA LEU A 48 2.89 6.29 22.88
C LEU A 48 2.06 5.34 22.01
N ALA A 49 2.27 5.39 20.69
CA ALA A 49 1.63 4.49 19.73
C ALA A 49 1.95 2.99 19.97
N ALA A 50 3.09 2.68 20.57
CA ALA A 50 3.46 1.30 20.93
C ALA A 50 2.88 0.90 22.30
N ARG A 51 2.89 1.83 23.26
CA ARG A 51 2.32 1.62 24.61
C ARG A 51 0.81 1.41 24.60
N LEU A 52 0.11 2.11 23.71
CA LEU A 52 -1.35 2.06 23.57
C LEU A 52 -1.83 0.98 22.59
N ARG A 53 -0.97 0.05 22.15
CA ARG A 53 -1.44 -1.05 21.32
C ARG A 53 -2.50 -1.87 22.03
N PRO A 54 -3.63 -2.14 21.37
CA PRO A 54 -4.69 -2.99 21.90
C PRO A 54 -4.16 -4.33 22.39
N LYS A 55 -4.67 -4.79 23.52
CA LYS A 55 -4.31 -6.08 24.12
C LYS A 55 -5.29 -7.19 23.75
N ASN A 56 -6.50 -6.82 23.33
CA ASN A 56 -7.55 -7.72 22.86
C ASN A 56 -8.31 -7.06 21.69
N LEU A 57 -9.21 -7.83 21.04
CA LEU A 57 -9.95 -7.38 19.87
C LEU A 57 -10.95 -6.25 20.18
N ASP A 58 -11.48 -6.19 21.41
CA ASP A 58 -12.44 -5.20 21.82
C ASP A 58 -11.82 -3.81 22.05
N GLU A 59 -10.52 -3.76 22.24
CA GLU A 59 -9.75 -2.52 22.36
C GLU A 59 -9.40 -1.90 21.00
N VAL A 60 -9.57 -2.64 19.90
CA VAL A 60 -9.29 -2.11 18.55
C VAL A 60 -10.31 -1.08 18.18
N VAL A 61 -9.87 0.09 17.77
CA VAL A 61 -10.71 1.23 17.41
C VAL A 61 -10.82 1.33 15.90
N GLY A 62 -12.03 1.53 15.38
CA GLY A 62 -12.28 1.97 14.01
C GLY A 62 -12.21 0.89 12.92
N GLN A 63 -12.34 -0.39 13.25
CA GLN A 63 -12.41 -1.49 12.27
C GLN A 63 -13.61 -2.42 12.56
N GLU A 64 -14.73 -1.84 12.95
CA GLU A 64 -15.93 -2.57 13.39
C GLU A 64 -16.50 -3.47 12.29
N HIS A 65 -16.33 -3.08 11.03
CA HIS A 65 -16.77 -3.85 9.87
C HIS A 65 -15.99 -5.19 9.71
N LEU A 66 -14.79 -5.32 10.30
CA LEU A 66 -13.95 -6.52 10.31
C LEU A 66 -13.96 -7.24 11.65
N LEU A 67 -13.89 -6.48 12.75
CA LEU A 67 -13.63 -6.97 14.10
C LEU A 67 -14.82 -6.81 15.05
N GLY A 68 -15.93 -6.22 14.60
CA GLY A 68 -17.15 -6.16 15.40
C GLY A 68 -17.72 -7.56 15.71
N PRO A 69 -18.61 -7.69 16.69
CA PRO A 69 -19.24 -8.95 17.03
C PRO A 69 -19.88 -9.63 15.81
N GLY A 70 -19.55 -10.91 15.58
CA GLY A 70 -20.08 -11.71 14.47
C GLY A 70 -19.46 -11.40 13.10
N LYS A 71 -18.45 -10.55 13.03
CA LYS A 71 -17.76 -10.25 11.76
C LYS A 71 -16.76 -11.35 11.39
N PRO A 72 -16.52 -11.56 10.06
CA PRO A 72 -15.77 -12.71 9.57
C PRO A 72 -14.36 -12.84 10.14
N LEU A 73 -13.57 -11.74 10.16
CA LEU A 73 -12.19 -11.79 10.66
C LEU A 73 -12.16 -12.12 12.16
N ARG A 74 -13.04 -11.50 12.96
CA ARG A 74 -13.17 -11.78 14.38
C ARG A 74 -13.50 -13.25 14.65
N ALA A 75 -14.51 -13.78 13.96
CA ALA A 75 -14.93 -15.16 14.12
C ALA A 75 -13.81 -16.18 13.79
N LEU A 76 -13.01 -15.90 12.75
CA LEU A 76 -11.86 -16.73 12.39
C LEU A 76 -10.75 -16.68 13.44
N ILE A 77 -10.51 -15.52 14.05
CA ILE A 77 -9.51 -15.34 15.11
C ILE A 77 -9.96 -16.07 16.39
N GLU A 78 -11.18 -15.83 16.84
CA GLU A 78 -11.73 -16.43 18.06
C GLU A 78 -11.83 -17.97 17.98
N ALA A 79 -12.12 -18.50 16.79
CA ALA A 79 -12.16 -19.94 16.54
C ALA A 79 -10.78 -20.60 16.33
N ASP A 80 -9.69 -19.83 16.30
CA ASP A 80 -8.32 -20.26 15.88
C ASP A 80 -8.29 -20.99 14.53
N ARG A 81 -9.18 -20.59 13.61
CA ARG A 81 -9.34 -21.17 12.26
C ARG A 81 -8.92 -20.23 11.15
N LEU A 82 -8.00 -19.31 11.46
CA LEU A 82 -7.50 -18.38 10.47
C LEU A 82 -6.73 -19.17 9.38
N SER A 83 -7.17 -19.00 8.13
CA SER A 83 -6.42 -19.35 6.93
C SER A 83 -5.48 -18.19 6.55
N SER A 84 -4.72 -18.32 5.46
CA SER A 84 -3.89 -17.21 4.98
C SER A 84 -4.74 -15.99 4.64
N VAL A 85 -4.29 -14.82 5.07
CA VAL A 85 -4.99 -13.54 4.90
C VAL A 85 -4.03 -12.45 4.43
N ILE A 86 -4.56 -11.48 3.70
CA ILE A 86 -3.86 -10.25 3.38
C ILE A 86 -4.67 -9.08 3.94
N LEU A 87 -4.03 -8.36 4.86
CA LEU A 87 -4.54 -7.13 5.46
C LEU A 87 -4.03 -5.95 4.63
N TRP A 88 -4.90 -5.23 3.96
CA TRP A 88 -4.50 -4.11 3.13
C TRP A 88 -5.28 -2.85 3.47
N GLY A 89 -4.64 -1.71 3.30
CA GLY A 89 -5.25 -0.41 3.60
C GLY A 89 -4.19 0.64 3.92
N PRO A 90 -4.60 1.90 4.10
CA PRO A 90 -3.72 3.02 4.37
C PRO A 90 -2.80 2.80 5.58
N PRO A 91 -1.69 3.56 5.70
CA PRO A 91 -0.84 3.53 6.91
C PRO A 91 -1.65 3.91 8.16
N GLY A 92 -1.21 3.46 9.33
CA GLY A 92 -1.84 3.79 10.62
C GLY A 92 -3.22 3.17 10.90
N THR A 93 -3.77 2.34 10.00
CA THR A 93 -5.10 1.71 10.14
C THR A 93 -5.14 0.48 11.05
N GLY A 94 -3.97 0.03 11.57
CA GLY A 94 -3.91 -1.06 12.55
C GLY A 94 -3.53 -2.43 11.99
N LYS A 95 -3.04 -2.56 10.74
CA LYS A 95 -2.62 -3.85 10.14
C LYS A 95 -1.68 -4.67 11.03
N THR A 96 -0.56 -4.08 11.43
CA THR A 96 0.44 -4.72 12.30
C THR A 96 -0.13 -4.99 13.70
N THR A 97 -0.99 -4.11 14.21
CA THR A 97 -1.68 -4.29 15.50
C THR A 97 -2.58 -5.51 15.49
N ILE A 98 -3.43 -5.66 14.47
CA ILE A 98 -4.31 -6.82 14.30
C ILE A 98 -3.49 -8.11 14.18
N SER A 99 -2.41 -8.10 13.39
CA SER A 99 -1.52 -9.26 13.25
C SER A 99 -0.92 -9.69 14.57
N GLN A 100 -0.51 -8.75 15.44
CA GLN A 100 0.01 -9.05 16.79
C GLN A 100 -1.09 -9.53 17.75
N LEU A 101 -2.32 -9.05 17.61
CA LEU A 101 -3.46 -9.59 18.38
C LEU A 101 -3.75 -11.05 17.99
N ILE A 102 -3.70 -11.36 16.70
CA ILE A 102 -3.81 -12.74 16.21
C ILE A 102 -2.72 -13.60 16.83
N ALA A 103 -1.47 -13.10 16.86
CA ALA A 103 -0.34 -13.82 17.47
C ALA A 103 -0.57 -14.16 18.95
N ARG A 104 -1.26 -13.30 19.70
CA ARG A 104 -1.56 -13.50 21.13
C ARG A 104 -2.76 -14.41 21.38
N THR A 105 -3.68 -14.49 20.42
CA THR A 105 -4.93 -15.25 20.56
C THR A 105 -4.80 -16.68 20.05
N THR A 106 -3.89 -16.92 19.09
CA THR A 106 -3.71 -18.24 18.47
C THR A 106 -2.86 -19.18 19.31
N SER A 107 -3.12 -20.49 19.19
CA SER A 107 -2.27 -21.56 19.72
C SER A 107 -1.03 -21.84 18.84
N LYS A 108 -0.97 -21.25 17.63
CA LYS A 108 0.11 -21.45 16.67
C LYS A 108 1.35 -20.63 17.04
N ALA A 109 2.52 -21.10 16.62
CA ALA A 109 3.74 -20.30 16.68
C ALA A 109 3.63 -19.10 15.74
N PHE A 110 4.16 -17.95 16.17
CA PHE A 110 4.12 -16.72 15.38
C PHE A 110 5.55 -16.31 15.01
N GLU A 111 5.80 -16.21 13.72
CA GLU A 111 7.06 -15.74 13.15
C GLU A 111 6.80 -14.46 12.38
N GLN A 112 7.69 -13.50 12.49
CA GLN A 112 7.56 -12.21 11.82
C GLN A 112 8.75 -11.94 10.90
N LEU A 113 8.46 -11.58 9.65
CA LEU A 113 9.45 -11.08 8.70
C LEU A 113 9.04 -9.70 8.19
N SER A 114 10.03 -8.87 7.93
CA SER A 114 9.82 -7.61 7.20
C SER A 114 10.25 -7.82 5.74
N ALA A 115 9.36 -7.58 4.80
CA ALA A 115 9.68 -7.73 3.38
C ALA A 115 10.75 -6.73 2.89
N VAL A 116 11.04 -5.68 3.67
CA VAL A 116 12.12 -4.72 3.37
C VAL A 116 13.51 -5.35 3.53
N SER A 117 13.68 -6.25 4.50
CA SER A 117 14.99 -6.81 4.85
C SER A 117 15.10 -8.33 4.62
N ALA A 118 13.98 -9.04 4.54
CA ALA A 118 13.98 -10.49 4.44
C ALA A 118 14.33 -10.99 3.04
N SER A 119 15.04 -12.11 2.98
CA SER A 119 15.46 -12.81 1.78
C SER A 119 14.69 -14.13 1.58
N VAL A 120 14.84 -14.77 0.42
CA VAL A 120 14.33 -16.14 0.17
C VAL A 120 14.88 -17.14 1.17
N LYS A 121 16.11 -16.91 1.68
CA LYS A 121 16.72 -17.77 2.69
C LYS A 121 15.96 -17.72 4.00
N ASP A 122 15.58 -16.53 4.45
CA ASP A 122 14.83 -16.35 5.70
C ASP A 122 13.45 -17.01 5.62
N VAL A 123 12.77 -16.90 4.46
CA VAL A 123 11.50 -17.62 4.20
C VAL A 123 11.68 -19.13 4.33
N ARG A 124 12.76 -19.70 3.79
CA ARG A 124 13.05 -21.14 3.87
C ARG A 124 13.40 -21.56 5.30
N GLU A 125 14.11 -20.74 6.04
CA GLU A 125 14.43 -21.01 7.47
C GLU A 125 13.17 -21.05 8.32
N VAL A 126 12.26 -20.11 8.12
CA VAL A 126 10.93 -20.13 8.79
C VAL A 126 10.14 -21.37 8.42
N ALA A 127 10.13 -21.77 7.15
CA ALA A 127 9.43 -22.97 6.69
C ALA A 127 10.03 -24.25 7.31
N ALA A 128 11.36 -24.35 7.39
CA ALA A 128 12.05 -25.48 8.03
C ALA A 128 11.72 -25.55 9.52
N GLY A 129 11.77 -24.43 10.24
CA GLY A 129 11.38 -24.36 11.65
C GLY A 129 9.90 -24.70 11.88
N ALA A 130 9.01 -24.31 10.96
CA ALA A 130 7.59 -24.67 11.01
C ALA A 130 7.38 -26.19 10.85
N GLN A 131 8.13 -26.82 9.94
CA GLN A 131 8.07 -28.25 9.72
C GLN A 131 8.53 -29.05 10.96
N GLU A 132 9.62 -28.60 11.59
CA GLU A 132 10.13 -29.18 12.83
C GLU A 132 9.11 -29.04 13.97
N ARG A 133 8.54 -27.84 14.18
CA ARG A 133 7.51 -27.59 15.21
C ARG A 133 6.27 -28.46 15.00
N LEU A 134 5.83 -28.58 13.77
CA LEU A 134 4.67 -29.41 13.43
C LEU A 134 4.96 -30.88 13.72
N ALA A 135 6.14 -31.39 13.32
CA ALA A 135 6.54 -32.78 13.54
C ALA A 135 6.72 -33.13 15.04
N MET A 136 7.36 -32.24 15.82
CA MET A 136 7.69 -32.50 17.20
C MET A 136 6.54 -32.20 18.18
N ARG A 137 5.74 -31.16 17.90
CA ARG A 137 4.77 -30.63 18.86
C ARG A 137 3.33 -30.57 18.33
N GLY A 138 3.11 -30.91 17.06
CA GLY A 138 1.80 -30.73 16.40
C GLY A 138 1.37 -29.28 16.30
N GLN A 139 2.32 -28.32 16.48
CA GLN A 139 2.02 -26.90 16.52
C GLN A 139 2.16 -26.28 15.12
N GLY A 140 1.07 -25.68 14.61
CA GLY A 140 1.08 -24.91 13.38
C GLY A 140 1.89 -23.61 13.52
N THR A 141 2.19 -22.96 12.40
CA THR A 141 2.96 -21.70 12.36
C THR A 141 2.23 -20.65 11.55
N ILE A 142 2.10 -19.45 12.10
CA ILE A 142 1.70 -18.23 11.40
C ILE A 142 2.96 -17.47 11.03
N LEU A 143 3.07 -17.09 9.75
CA LEU A 143 4.08 -16.16 9.28
C LEU A 143 3.41 -14.80 9.02
N PHE A 144 3.78 -13.79 9.79
CA PHE A 144 3.45 -12.41 9.51
C PHE A 144 4.52 -11.78 8.62
N LEU A 145 4.11 -11.30 7.46
CA LEU A 145 4.96 -10.61 6.50
C LEU A 145 4.49 -9.16 6.35
N ASP A 146 5.24 -8.24 6.94
CA ASP A 146 4.94 -6.81 6.85
C ASP A 146 5.45 -6.26 5.52
N GLU A 147 4.66 -5.36 4.90
CA GLU A 147 4.94 -4.73 3.61
C GLU A 147 5.16 -5.75 2.48
N VAL A 148 4.26 -6.74 2.35
CA VAL A 148 4.39 -7.86 1.39
C VAL A 148 4.65 -7.41 -0.05
N HIS A 149 4.22 -6.22 -0.45
CA HIS A 149 4.47 -5.63 -1.76
C HIS A 149 5.95 -5.35 -2.04
N ARG A 150 6.81 -5.32 -1.02
CA ARG A 150 8.26 -5.18 -1.17
C ARG A 150 8.96 -6.47 -1.60
N PHE A 151 8.29 -7.62 -1.47
CA PHE A 151 8.80 -8.87 -1.99
C PHE A 151 8.67 -8.92 -3.52
N ASN A 152 9.77 -9.23 -4.20
CA ASN A 152 9.72 -9.52 -5.63
C ASN A 152 9.02 -10.86 -5.90
N LYS A 153 8.71 -11.14 -7.18
CA LYS A 153 8.03 -12.37 -7.59
C LYS A 153 8.68 -13.64 -7.03
N SER A 154 10.00 -13.77 -7.12
CA SER A 154 10.72 -14.97 -6.66
C SER A 154 10.64 -15.16 -5.14
N GLN A 155 10.58 -14.07 -4.37
CA GLN A 155 10.40 -14.13 -2.93
C GLN A 155 8.97 -14.52 -2.56
N GLN A 156 7.98 -13.99 -3.27
CA GLN A 156 6.58 -14.39 -3.09
C GLN A 156 6.34 -15.86 -3.50
N ASP A 157 6.97 -16.30 -4.60
CA ASP A 157 6.88 -17.70 -5.07
C ASP A 157 7.50 -18.68 -4.05
N ALA A 158 8.52 -18.26 -3.30
CA ALA A 158 9.12 -19.10 -2.25
C ALA A 158 8.15 -19.40 -1.09
N LEU A 159 7.10 -18.60 -0.90
CA LEU A 159 6.05 -18.84 0.12
C LEU A 159 5.03 -19.89 -0.32
N LEU A 160 4.79 -20.01 -1.64
CA LEU A 160 3.70 -20.80 -2.19
C LEU A 160 3.66 -22.26 -1.69
N PRO A 161 4.76 -23.04 -1.74
CA PRO A 161 4.70 -24.44 -1.31
C PRO A 161 4.27 -24.61 0.15
N SER A 162 4.70 -23.70 1.02
CA SER A 162 4.39 -23.76 2.46
C SER A 162 2.97 -23.28 2.75
N VAL A 163 2.45 -22.33 1.99
CA VAL A 163 1.06 -21.86 2.09
C VAL A 163 0.09 -22.89 1.50
N GLU A 164 0.42 -23.50 0.36
CA GLU A 164 -0.39 -24.53 -0.29
C GLU A 164 -0.54 -25.80 0.56
N SER A 165 0.56 -26.23 1.18
CA SER A 165 0.53 -27.40 2.07
C SER A 165 -0.12 -27.11 3.43
N GLY A 166 -0.44 -25.88 3.76
CA GLY A 166 -0.93 -25.47 5.08
C GLY A 166 0.13 -25.50 6.18
N LEU A 167 1.41 -25.68 5.81
CA LEU A 167 2.54 -25.65 6.76
C LEU A 167 2.67 -24.26 7.40
N LEU A 168 2.46 -23.22 6.62
CA LEU A 168 2.43 -21.84 7.05
C LEU A 168 1.05 -21.21 6.79
N VAL A 169 0.50 -20.56 7.79
CA VAL A 169 -0.61 -19.62 7.65
C VAL A 169 0.01 -18.23 7.44
N LEU A 170 -0.17 -17.66 6.25
CA LEU A 170 0.38 -16.34 5.93
C LEU A 170 -0.55 -15.23 6.42
N ILE A 171 -0.02 -14.24 7.12
CA ILE A 171 -0.66 -12.94 7.33
C ILE A 171 0.20 -11.89 6.61
N GLY A 172 -0.20 -11.49 5.41
CA GLY A 172 0.45 -10.42 4.67
C GLY A 172 -0.14 -9.06 5.06
N ALA A 173 0.70 -8.05 5.31
CA ALA A 173 0.24 -6.67 5.45
C ALA A 173 0.78 -5.83 4.29
N THR A 174 -0.04 -4.93 3.75
CA THR A 174 0.37 -4.00 2.69
C THR A 174 -0.41 -2.70 2.72
N THR A 175 0.24 -1.61 2.34
CA THR A 175 -0.40 -0.32 2.07
C THR A 175 -0.85 -0.19 0.62
N GLU A 176 -0.29 -1.00 -0.28
CA GLU A 176 -0.57 -0.97 -1.70
C GLU A 176 -1.72 -1.92 -2.09
N ASN A 177 -2.29 -1.71 -3.28
CA ASN A 177 -3.37 -2.56 -3.77
C ASN A 177 -2.85 -3.99 -4.06
N PRO A 178 -3.31 -5.01 -3.32
CA PRO A 178 -2.78 -6.36 -3.43
C PRO A 178 -3.03 -7.01 -4.80
N PHE A 179 -4.01 -6.55 -5.57
CA PHE A 179 -4.28 -7.08 -6.91
C PHE A 179 -3.18 -6.75 -7.93
N PHE A 180 -2.37 -5.72 -7.65
CA PHE A 180 -1.24 -5.35 -8.52
C PHE A 180 0.09 -5.85 -7.99
N GLU A 181 0.24 -5.94 -6.67
CA GLU A 181 1.52 -6.15 -6.01
C GLU A 181 1.75 -7.59 -5.52
N VAL A 182 0.68 -8.34 -5.29
CA VAL A 182 0.78 -9.72 -4.81
C VAL A 182 0.53 -10.71 -5.93
N ASN A 183 1.36 -11.74 -6.02
CA ASN A 183 1.23 -12.77 -7.05
C ASN A 183 -0.16 -13.41 -7.05
N PRO A 184 -0.81 -13.59 -8.22
CA PRO A 184 -2.13 -14.21 -8.30
C PRO A 184 -2.26 -15.57 -7.62
N PRO A 185 -1.26 -16.49 -7.68
CA PRO A 185 -1.31 -17.74 -6.93
C PRO A 185 -1.38 -17.56 -5.41
N LEU A 186 -0.73 -16.55 -4.86
CA LEU A 186 -0.75 -16.26 -3.42
C LEU A 186 -2.08 -15.60 -3.02
N LEU A 187 -2.60 -14.69 -3.87
CA LEU A 187 -3.91 -14.07 -3.69
C LEU A 187 -5.05 -15.11 -3.68
N SER A 188 -5.02 -16.07 -4.61
CA SER A 188 -6.06 -17.09 -4.72
C SER A 188 -6.16 -18.01 -3.49
N ARG A 189 -5.12 -18.04 -2.66
CA ARG A 189 -5.01 -18.84 -1.43
C ARG A 189 -5.17 -18.02 -0.15
N SER A 190 -5.43 -16.73 -0.31
CA SER A 190 -5.53 -15.79 0.81
C SER A 190 -6.88 -15.09 0.81
N THR A 191 -7.43 -14.85 1.99
CA THR A 191 -8.61 -13.99 2.14
C THR A 191 -8.15 -12.54 2.29
N LEU A 192 -8.75 -11.64 1.50
CA LEU A 192 -8.43 -10.21 1.56
C LEU A 192 -9.33 -9.50 2.58
N PHE A 193 -8.71 -8.75 3.48
CA PHE A 193 -9.42 -7.86 4.40
C PHE A 193 -8.91 -6.43 4.20
N ARG A 194 -9.82 -5.53 3.86
CA ARG A 194 -9.52 -4.12 3.70
C ARG A 194 -9.75 -3.40 5.02
N LEU A 195 -8.69 -2.70 5.47
CA LEU A 195 -8.77 -1.79 6.60
C LEU A 195 -9.05 -0.38 6.07
N ASP A 196 -10.02 0.28 6.67
CA ASP A 196 -10.37 1.66 6.34
C ASP A 196 -9.60 2.64 7.22
N LEU A 197 -9.49 3.88 6.77
CA LEU A 197 -9.00 4.97 7.61
C LEU A 197 -9.89 5.10 8.84
N LEU A 198 -9.28 5.49 9.96
CA LEU A 198 -10.03 5.70 11.20
C LEU A 198 -10.96 6.91 11.03
N SER A 199 -12.19 6.80 11.56
CA SER A 199 -13.10 7.92 11.64
C SER A 199 -12.58 9.01 12.60
N ALA A 200 -13.12 10.22 12.53
CA ALA A 200 -12.79 11.27 13.47
C ALA A 200 -13.07 10.85 14.93
N ASP A 201 -14.19 10.14 15.16
CA ASP A 201 -14.53 9.60 16.48
C ASP A 201 -13.52 8.56 16.95
N ALA A 202 -13.04 7.68 16.05
CA ALA A 202 -12.03 6.68 16.35
C ALA A 202 -10.69 7.34 16.69
N CYS A 203 -10.27 8.34 15.92
CA CYS A 203 -9.07 9.15 16.22
C CYS A 203 -9.23 9.87 17.57
N GLY A 204 -10.40 10.43 17.84
CA GLY A 204 -10.71 11.07 19.14
C GLY A 204 -10.57 10.11 20.32
N GLN A 205 -11.05 8.87 20.19
CA GLN A 205 -10.87 7.84 21.23
C GLN A 205 -9.39 7.51 21.46
N LEU A 206 -8.54 7.51 20.42
CA LEU A 206 -7.11 7.31 20.57
C LEU A 206 -6.46 8.49 21.30
N VAL A 207 -6.86 9.73 21.00
CA VAL A 207 -6.41 10.93 21.72
C VAL A 207 -6.77 10.82 23.21
N ASP A 208 -8.02 10.50 23.52
CA ASP A 208 -8.49 10.39 24.90
C ASP A 208 -7.74 9.30 25.69
N ARG A 209 -7.47 8.15 25.06
CA ARG A 209 -6.62 7.08 25.64
C ARG A 209 -5.17 7.54 25.83
N GLY A 210 -4.63 8.31 24.88
CA GLY A 210 -3.27 8.86 24.95
C GLY A 210 -3.14 9.85 26.10
N LEU A 211 -4.05 10.78 26.23
CA LEU A 211 -4.09 11.74 27.33
C LEU A 211 -4.19 11.07 28.70
N ALA A 212 -5.06 10.07 28.82
CA ALA A 212 -5.18 9.29 30.06
C ALA A 212 -3.87 8.57 30.43
N ALA A 213 -3.13 8.07 29.43
CA ALA A 213 -1.85 7.38 29.64
C ALA A 213 -0.71 8.34 30.04
N GLU A 214 -0.75 9.59 29.57
CA GLU A 214 0.23 10.65 29.87
C GLU A 214 -0.16 11.48 31.10
N GLY A 215 -1.39 11.31 31.64
CA GLY A 215 -1.89 12.14 32.71
C GLY A 215 -2.10 13.61 32.30
N ALA A 216 -2.42 13.84 31.03
CA ALA A 216 -2.56 15.15 30.42
C ALA A 216 -4.02 15.47 30.08
N THR A 217 -4.30 16.77 29.91
CA THR A 217 -5.58 17.30 29.41
C THR A 217 -5.33 18.04 28.08
N ILE A 218 -6.35 18.28 27.31
CA ILE A 218 -6.26 18.99 26.02
C ILE A 218 -7.42 19.95 25.83
N ASP A 219 -7.18 21.09 25.25
CA ASP A 219 -8.23 22.04 24.89
C ASP A 219 -9.10 21.50 23.74
N ALA A 220 -10.35 21.88 23.70
CA ALA A 220 -11.30 21.35 22.72
C ALA A 220 -10.92 21.64 21.26
N ASP A 221 -10.40 22.83 20.98
CA ASP A 221 -9.87 23.27 19.70
C ASP A 221 -8.57 22.54 19.32
N ALA A 222 -7.66 22.36 20.28
CA ALA A 222 -6.44 21.57 20.11
C ALA A 222 -6.76 20.10 19.78
N ARG A 223 -7.74 19.50 20.47
CA ARG A 223 -8.20 18.13 20.21
C ARG A 223 -8.79 18.01 18.81
N GLN A 224 -9.65 18.95 18.42
CA GLN A 224 -10.24 18.94 17.08
C GLN A 224 -9.16 19.09 16.00
N LEU A 225 -8.22 20.02 16.17
CA LEU A 225 -7.08 20.21 15.26
C LEU A 225 -6.26 18.93 15.09
N LEU A 226 -5.94 18.23 16.17
CA LEU A 226 -5.17 16.99 16.15
C LEU A 226 -5.91 15.88 15.40
N VAL A 227 -7.21 15.73 15.64
CA VAL A 227 -8.06 14.73 14.96
C VAL A 227 -8.18 15.03 13.47
N ASP A 228 -8.45 16.29 13.10
CA ASP A 228 -8.59 16.70 11.70
C ASP A 228 -7.29 16.50 10.90
N ARG A 229 -6.16 16.80 11.53
CA ARG A 229 -4.84 16.68 10.88
C ARG A 229 -4.31 15.25 10.81
N ALA A 230 -4.85 14.34 11.61
CA ALA A 230 -4.47 12.93 11.59
C ALA A 230 -4.93 12.20 10.31
N ASN A 231 -5.94 12.71 9.60
CA ASN A 231 -6.49 12.11 8.39
C ASN A 231 -6.79 10.60 8.50
N GLY A 232 -7.23 10.16 9.68
CA GLY A 232 -7.54 8.75 9.93
C GLY A 232 -6.33 7.84 10.15
N ASP A 233 -5.12 8.39 10.31
CA ASP A 233 -3.91 7.63 10.67
C ASP A 233 -3.75 7.60 12.20
N GLY A 234 -4.05 6.46 12.82
CA GLY A 234 -3.96 6.26 14.27
C GLY A 234 -2.53 6.34 14.82
N ARG A 235 -1.50 6.01 14.03
CA ARG A 235 -0.11 6.16 14.45
C ARG A 235 0.30 7.62 14.46
N HIS A 236 -0.10 8.36 13.43
CA HIS A 236 0.20 9.77 13.31
C HIS A 236 -0.44 10.57 14.45
N VAL A 237 -1.73 10.33 14.77
CA VAL A 237 -2.41 11.03 15.86
C VAL A 237 -1.71 10.82 17.21
N LEU A 238 -1.31 9.57 17.51
CA LEU A 238 -0.65 9.26 18.78
C LEU A 238 0.78 9.81 18.85
N THR A 239 1.53 9.79 17.74
CA THR A 239 2.87 10.38 17.69
C THR A 239 2.81 11.90 17.83
N SER A 240 1.87 12.55 17.16
CA SER A 240 1.69 14.02 17.29
C SER A 240 1.22 14.42 18.69
N LEU A 241 0.34 13.62 19.30
CA LEU A 241 -0.08 13.82 20.68
C LEU A 241 1.10 13.70 21.67
N GLU A 242 1.94 12.68 21.52
CA GLU A 242 3.13 12.48 22.36
C GLU A 242 4.06 13.68 22.30
N VAL A 243 4.30 14.23 21.11
CA VAL A 243 5.12 15.45 20.94
C VAL A 243 4.43 16.67 21.54
N ALA A 244 3.12 16.84 21.33
CA ALA A 244 2.37 17.97 21.89
C ALA A 244 2.35 17.95 23.42
N VAL A 245 2.20 16.77 24.04
CA VAL A 245 2.33 16.61 25.50
C VAL A 245 3.73 16.98 25.99
N ALA A 246 4.78 16.52 25.27
CA ALA A 246 6.16 16.88 25.63
C ALA A 246 6.41 18.39 25.56
N LEU A 247 5.88 19.07 24.55
CA LEU A 247 5.97 20.54 24.43
C LEU A 247 5.21 21.25 25.56
N ALA A 248 3.99 20.78 25.88
CA ALA A 248 3.18 21.34 26.97
C ALA A 248 3.87 21.19 28.34
N CYS A 249 4.69 20.14 28.54
CA CYS A 249 5.50 19.99 29.76
C CYS A 249 6.58 21.06 29.92
N GLU A 250 7.07 21.66 28.82
CA GLU A 250 8.12 22.68 28.86
C GLU A 250 7.53 24.07 29.14
N HIS A 251 6.22 24.26 29.03
CA HIS A 251 5.51 25.52 29.35
C HIS A 251 4.70 25.34 30.64
N PRO A 252 5.27 25.63 31.81
CA PRO A 252 4.53 25.47 33.04
C PRO A 252 3.54 26.65 33.21
N ASP A 253 2.44 26.64 32.49
CA ASP A 253 1.23 27.35 32.88
C ASP A 253 0.55 26.56 34.00
N ALA A 254 1.31 26.31 35.07
CA ALA A 254 0.75 25.80 36.29
C ALA A 254 -0.24 26.86 36.78
N ALA A 255 -1.53 26.48 36.82
CA ALA A 255 -2.55 27.35 37.38
C ALA A 255 -2.11 27.76 38.80
N GLN A 256 -1.70 29.01 38.94
CA GLN A 256 -1.38 29.61 40.22
C GLN A 256 -2.68 30.16 40.81
N ASP A 257 -2.94 29.85 42.07
CA ASP A 257 -4.00 30.52 42.80
C ASP A 257 -3.64 31.99 43.06
N GLU A 258 -4.57 32.78 43.56
CA GLU A 258 -4.40 34.20 43.89
C GLU A 258 -3.22 34.46 44.85
N SER A 259 -2.64 33.41 45.46
CA SER A 259 -1.49 33.47 46.34
C SER A 259 -0.16 33.05 45.66
N GLY A 260 -0.18 32.71 44.36
CA GLY A 260 0.98 32.22 43.58
C GLY A 260 1.38 30.78 43.88
N ARG A 261 0.48 29.99 44.47
CA ARG A 261 0.68 28.58 44.79
C ARG A 261 0.23 27.72 43.59
N ILE A 262 1.08 26.85 43.10
CA ILE A 262 0.72 25.86 42.06
C ILE A 262 -0.39 24.96 42.60
N VAL A 263 -1.59 25.03 42.00
CA VAL A 263 -2.80 24.33 42.44
C VAL A 263 -3.08 23.09 41.63
N ASP A 264 -2.53 23.01 40.40
CA ASP A 264 -2.74 21.86 39.50
C ASP A 264 -1.46 21.59 38.69
N GLU A 265 -0.89 20.39 38.82
CA GLU A 265 0.24 19.93 38.02
C GLU A 265 -0.24 19.22 36.71
N SER A 266 -1.49 19.39 36.32
CA SER A 266 -2.00 18.72 35.11
C SER A 266 -1.40 19.36 33.86
N ILE A 267 -0.74 18.55 33.04
CA ILE A 267 -0.21 18.96 31.73
C ILE A 267 -1.43 19.31 30.85
N ARG A 268 -1.48 20.57 30.37
CA ARG A 268 -2.56 21.05 29.51
C ARG A 268 -2.01 21.32 28.10
N VAL A 269 -2.46 20.55 27.13
CA VAL A 269 -2.09 20.68 25.71
C VAL A 269 -2.96 21.74 25.05
N THR A 270 -2.35 22.76 24.46
CA THR A 270 -3.02 23.84 23.73
C THR A 270 -2.95 23.65 22.21
N ALA A 271 -3.72 24.45 21.47
CA ALA A 271 -3.65 24.44 20.00
C ALA A 271 -2.24 24.77 19.47
N ALA A 272 -1.51 25.68 20.16
CA ALA A 272 -0.14 26.02 19.79
C ALA A 272 0.82 24.83 19.93
N ASP A 273 0.68 24.02 20.97
CA ASP A 273 1.49 22.81 21.16
C ASP A 273 1.21 21.77 20.05
N VAL A 274 -0.07 21.61 19.69
CA VAL A 274 -0.47 20.73 18.58
C VAL A 274 0.06 21.25 17.24
N GLU A 275 -0.03 22.55 16.95
CA GLU A 275 0.54 23.15 15.74
C GLU A 275 2.06 22.96 15.67
N ALA A 276 2.75 23.14 16.78
CA ALA A 276 4.19 22.91 16.87
C ALA A 276 4.56 21.43 16.69
N ALA A 277 3.81 20.53 17.32
CA ALA A 277 4.00 19.08 17.20
C ALA A 277 3.76 18.55 15.78
N LEU A 278 2.78 19.11 15.06
CA LEU A 278 2.50 18.76 13.68
C LEU A 278 3.59 19.25 12.70
N GLY A 279 4.55 20.02 13.17
CA GLY A 279 5.65 20.57 12.37
C GLY A 279 5.13 21.45 11.25
N THR A 280 5.26 22.73 11.43
CA THR A 280 4.82 23.82 10.55
C THR A 280 4.65 23.45 9.06
N LYS A 281 3.50 23.82 8.48
CA LYS A 281 3.24 23.97 7.04
C LYS A 281 3.16 22.71 6.16
N ALA A 282 2.81 21.56 6.64
CA ALA A 282 2.22 20.59 5.73
C ALA A 282 0.78 21.03 5.46
N LEU A 283 0.52 21.61 4.31
CA LEU A 283 -0.79 21.66 3.67
C LEU A 283 -1.24 20.22 3.43
N ARG A 284 -1.68 19.52 4.49
CA ARG A 284 -2.27 18.19 4.35
C ARG A 284 -3.75 18.40 4.04
N TYR A 285 -4.17 17.84 2.92
CA TYR A 285 -5.58 17.85 2.54
C TYR A 285 -6.39 17.00 3.48
N GLY A 286 -7.63 17.39 3.76
CA GLY A 286 -8.66 16.47 4.18
C GLY A 286 -8.84 15.34 3.14
N ARG A 287 -9.39 14.21 3.53
CA ARG A 287 -9.58 13.04 2.65
C ARG A 287 -10.39 13.40 1.39
N ASP A 288 -11.39 14.24 1.53
CA ASP A 288 -12.23 14.71 0.42
C ASP A 288 -11.44 15.68 -0.48
N ASP A 289 -10.63 16.57 0.09
CA ASP A 289 -9.72 17.45 -0.64
C ASP A 289 -8.67 16.69 -1.48
N HIS A 290 -8.18 15.53 -0.98
CA HIS A 290 -7.21 14.71 -1.70
C HIS A 290 -7.78 14.22 -3.05
N TYR A 291 -8.98 13.63 -3.03
CA TYR A 291 -9.64 13.19 -4.26
C TYR A 291 -10.00 14.35 -5.18
N ASP A 292 -10.39 15.49 -4.63
CA ASP A 292 -10.73 16.68 -5.39
C ASP A 292 -9.50 17.29 -6.05
N VAL A 293 -8.37 17.38 -5.35
CA VAL A 293 -7.10 17.90 -5.90
C VAL A 293 -6.57 17.00 -7.00
N ILE A 294 -6.57 15.68 -6.82
CA ILE A 294 -6.18 14.72 -7.87
C ILE A 294 -7.12 14.82 -9.07
N SER A 295 -8.42 14.92 -8.82
CA SER A 295 -9.41 15.08 -9.87
C SER A 295 -9.20 16.39 -10.63
N ALA A 296 -8.91 17.49 -9.93
CA ALA A 296 -8.59 18.79 -10.53
C ALA A 296 -7.29 18.71 -11.34
N PHE A 297 -6.25 18.07 -10.81
CA PHE A 297 -4.98 17.82 -11.50
C PHE A 297 -5.19 17.13 -12.86
N ILE A 298 -5.85 15.97 -12.83
CA ILE A 298 -6.13 15.18 -14.04
C ILE A 298 -6.98 15.98 -15.04
N LYS A 299 -8.05 16.62 -14.55
CA LYS A 299 -8.96 17.39 -15.40
C LYS A 299 -8.29 18.62 -16.03
N SER A 300 -7.35 19.26 -15.33
CA SER A 300 -6.56 20.38 -15.87
C SER A 300 -5.69 19.93 -17.04
N ILE A 301 -4.95 18.84 -16.88
CA ILE A 301 -4.11 18.28 -17.94
C ILE A 301 -4.97 17.79 -19.13
N ARG A 302 -6.08 17.11 -18.85
CA ARG A 302 -7.07 16.69 -19.86
C ARG A 302 -7.66 17.90 -20.59
N GLY A 303 -7.91 18.99 -19.86
CA GLY A 303 -8.42 20.26 -20.38
C GLY A 303 -7.37 21.10 -21.09
N SER A 304 -6.11 20.62 -21.20
CA SER A 304 -5.01 21.31 -21.87
C SER A 304 -4.59 22.64 -21.21
N ASP A 305 -4.68 22.69 -19.88
CA ASP A 305 -4.22 23.82 -19.07
C ASP A 305 -2.93 23.43 -18.30
N PRO A 306 -1.74 23.77 -18.82
CA PRO A 306 -0.47 23.44 -18.17
C PRO A 306 -0.26 24.20 -16.87
N ASP A 307 -0.74 25.45 -16.76
CA ASP A 307 -0.56 26.28 -15.57
C ASP A 307 -1.38 25.73 -14.39
N ALA A 308 -2.63 25.36 -14.63
CA ALA A 308 -3.44 24.69 -13.64
C ALA A 308 -2.86 23.30 -13.27
N GLY A 309 -2.35 22.55 -14.27
CA GLY A 309 -1.67 21.28 -14.02
C GLY A 309 -0.46 21.44 -13.10
N LEU A 310 0.39 22.42 -13.35
CA LEU A 310 1.55 22.73 -12.50
C LEU A 310 1.14 23.21 -11.09
N TYR A 311 0.10 24.03 -10.98
CA TYR A 311 -0.41 24.48 -9.68
C TYR A 311 -0.86 23.29 -8.83
N TRP A 312 -1.66 22.39 -9.39
CA TRP A 312 -2.13 21.21 -8.66
C TRP A 312 -0.98 20.23 -8.34
N LEU A 313 0.00 20.07 -9.24
CA LEU A 313 1.23 19.31 -8.96
C LEU A 313 1.95 19.87 -7.75
N ALA A 314 2.24 21.18 -7.75
CA ALA A 314 2.94 21.84 -6.64
C ALA A 314 2.16 21.69 -5.32
N ARG A 315 0.82 21.86 -5.37
CA ARG A 315 -0.03 21.67 -4.19
C ARG A 315 0.02 20.26 -3.64
N MET A 316 0.06 19.23 -4.49
CA MET A 316 0.20 17.83 -4.07
C MET A 316 1.58 17.57 -3.45
N LEU A 317 2.65 18.05 -4.06
CA LEU A 317 4.02 17.87 -3.57
C LEU A 317 4.24 18.57 -2.22
N GLU A 318 3.77 19.80 -2.06
CA GLU A 318 3.82 20.55 -0.78
C GLU A 318 2.99 19.89 0.32
N ALA A 319 1.91 19.21 -0.06
CA ALA A 319 1.12 18.43 0.88
C ALA A 319 1.74 17.08 1.27
N GLY A 320 2.87 16.71 0.67
CA GLY A 320 3.55 15.45 0.92
C GLY A 320 2.91 14.24 0.24
N GLU A 321 2.20 14.46 -0.88
CA GLU A 321 1.67 13.37 -1.70
C GLU A 321 2.80 12.49 -2.22
N ASP A 322 2.55 11.18 -2.29
CA ASP A 322 3.53 10.25 -2.85
C ASP A 322 3.80 10.56 -4.33
N ALA A 323 5.03 10.95 -4.64
CA ALA A 323 5.47 11.26 -6.00
C ALA A 323 5.26 10.09 -6.98
N ARG A 324 5.32 8.85 -6.49
CA ARG A 324 5.01 7.64 -7.28
C ARG A 324 3.53 7.56 -7.65
N PHE A 325 2.66 7.96 -6.72
CA PHE A 325 1.24 8.03 -6.98
C PHE A 325 0.94 9.07 -8.09
N ILE A 326 1.53 10.26 -7.99
CA ILE A 326 1.40 11.31 -9.02
C ILE A 326 1.90 10.79 -10.38
N ALA A 327 3.08 10.17 -10.42
CA ALA A 327 3.66 9.60 -11.63
C ALA A 327 2.76 8.53 -12.26
N ARG A 328 2.20 7.61 -11.47
CA ARG A 328 1.22 6.61 -11.96
C ARG A 328 0.02 7.27 -12.64
N ARG A 329 -0.50 8.35 -12.08
CA ARG A 329 -1.63 9.07 -12.66
C ARG A 329 -1.28 9.70 -14.00
N LEU A 330 -0.06 10.22 -14.16
CA LEU A 330 0.43 10.77 -15.45
C LEU A 330 0.56 9.67 -16.52
N VAL A 331 1.11 8.49 -16.16
CA VAL A 331 1.21 7.35 -17.08
C VAL A 331 -0.16 6.87 -17.55
N ILE A 332 -1.13 6.77 -16.63
CA ILE A 332 -2.50 6.41 -16.98
C ILE A 332 -3.11 7.45 -17.91
N LEU A 333 -3.01 8.75 -17.57
CA LEU A 333 -3.55 9.85 -18.37
C LEU A 333 -2.95 9.87 -19.78
N ALA A 334 -1.66 9.61 -19.93
CA ALA A 334 -1.01 9.54 -21.23
C ALA A 334 -1.66 8.49 -22.15
N SER A 335 -2.09 7.36 -21.60
CA SER A 335 -2.79 6.31 -22.37
C SER A 335 -4.29 6.56 -22.50
N GLU A 336 -4.93 7.09 -21.46
CA GLU A 336 -6.39 7.30 -21.38
C GLU A 336 -6.87 8.49 -22.20
N ASP A 337 -6.19 9.62 -22.09
CA ASP A 337 -6.65 10.93 -22.61
C ASP A 337 -5.88 11.42 -23.85
N ILE A 338 -4.68 10.88 -24.10
CA ILE A 338 -3.84 11.27 -25.23
C ILE A 338 -3.72 10.12 -26.24
N GLY A 339 -3.40 8.92 -25.77
CA GLY A 339 -3.38 7.72 -26.58
C GLY A 339 -2.55 7.87 -27.86
N MET A 340 -3.15 7.52 -28.99
CA MET A 340 -2.48 7.55 -30.28
C MET A 340 -2.37 8.94 -30.91
N ALA A 341 -2.99 9.96 -30.30
CA ALA A 341 -2.83 11.34 -30.79
C ALA A 341 -1.39 11.85 -30.60
N ASP A 342 -0.70 11.40 -29.54
CA ASP A 342 0.74 11.56 -29.33
C ASP A 342 1.31 10.38 -28.52
N SER A 343 1.82 9.37 -29.21
CA SER A 343 2.41 8.17 -28.58
C SER A 343 3.66 8.48 -27.74
N ASN A 344 4.33 9.63 -27.97
CA ASN A 344 5.49 10.04 -27.19
C ASN A 344 5.10 10.45 -25.76
N SER A 345 3.87 10.86 -25.55
CA SER A 345 3.32 11.20 -24.23
C SER A 345 3.46 10.07 -23.22
N LEU A 346 3.23 8.82 -23.62
CA LEU A 346 3.42 7.66 -22.74
C LEU A 346 4.91 7.45 -22.38
N VAL A 347 5.81 7.65 -23.35
CA VAL A 347 7.27 7.54 -23.13
C VAL A 347 7.76 8.59 -22.14
N ILE A 348 7.28 9.83 -22.26
CA ILE A 348 7.65 10.92 -21.36
C ILE A 348 7.09 10.69 -19.95
N ALA A 349 5.85 10.23 -19.84
CA ALA A 349 5.26 9.90 -18.54
C ALA A 349 5.99 8.74 -17.84
N ASP A 350 6.38 7.67 -18.58
CA ASP A 350 7.19 6.57 -18.05
C ASP A 350 8.60 7.03 -17.64
N ALA A 351 9.25 7.87 -18.45
CA ALA A 351 10.54 8.44 -18.09
C ALA A 351 10.48 9.29 -16.81
N ALA A 352 9.42 10.09 -16.62
CA ALA A 352 9.22 10.83 -15.37
C ALA A 352 8.96 9.90 -14.19
N ALA A 353 8.19 8.82 -14.37
CA ALA A 353 7.97 7.82 -13.31
C ALA A 353 9.28 7.13 -12.89
N ARG A 354 10.13 6.76 -13.83
CA ARG A 354 11.47 6.21 -13.54
C ARG A 354 12.38 7.21 -12.86
N ALA A 355 12.31 8.49 -13.23
CA ALA A 355 13.08 9.55 -12.59
C ALA A 355 12.67 9.70 -11.11
N VAL A 356 11.38 9.59 -10.78
CA VAL A 356 10.92 9.59 -9.38
C VAL A 356 11.56 8.47 -8.56
N GLU A 357 11.75 7.29 -9.15
CA GLU A 357 12.38 6.16 -8.46
C GLU A 357 13.90 6.26 -8.38
N PHE A 358 14.55 6.76 -9.45
CA PHE A 358 16.01 6.78 -9.56
C PHE A 358 16.63 8.04 -8.93
N VAL A 359 16.04 9.21 -9.15
CA VAL A 359 16.54 10.51 -8.66
C VAL A 359 15.96 10.81 -7.27
N GLY A 360 14.65 10.60 -7.08
CA GLY A 360 13.95 10.94 -5.84
C GLY A 360 13.64 12.44 -5.70
N LEU A 361 12.88 12.79 -4.67
CA LEU A 361 12.60 14.18 -4.32
C LEU A 361 13.77 14.77 -3.53
N PRO A 362 14.05 16.08 -3.64
CA PRO A 362 13.21 17.10 -4.31
C PRO A 362 13.44 17.22 -5.83
N GLU A 363 14.52 16.70 -6.40
CA GLU A 363 14.92 16.99 -7.79
C GLU A 363 13.94 16.38 -8.81
N ALA A 364 13.36 15.22 -8.53
CA ALA A 364 12.39 14.55 -9.42
C ALA A 364 11.11 15.37 -9.65
N GLN A 365 10.81 16.39 -8.84
CA GLN A 365 9.69 17.31 -9.08
C GLN A 365 9.80 18.00 -10.44
N LEU A 366 11.03 18.27 -10.92
CA LEU A 366 11.26 18.86 -12.25
C LEU A 366 10.86 17.92 -13.38
N ASN A 367 11.12 16.61 -13.20
CA ASN A 367 10.72 15.58 -14.16
C ASN A 367 9.19 15.43 -14.21
N LEU A 368 8.52 15.50 -13.07
CA LEU A 368 7.05 15.50 -13.00
C LEU A 368 6.46 16.75 -13.68
N ALA A 369 7.03 17.93 -13.40
CA ALA A 369 6.59 19.18 -14.00
C ALA A 369 6.76 19.16 -15.54
N HIS A 370 7.89 18.62 -16.03
CA HIS A 370 8.12 18.42 -17.47
C HIS A 370 7.02 17.55 -18.10
N ALA A 371 6.71 16.40 -17.48
CA ALA A 371 5.66 15.51 -17.95
C ALA A 371 4.28 16.21 -17.93
N VAL A 372 3.95 16.96 -16.88
CA VAL A 372 2.70 17.73 -16.79
C VAL A 372 2.55 18.71 -17.96
N VAL A 373 3.58 19.52 -18.24
CA VAL A 373 3.55 20.50 -19.33
C VAL A 373 3.39 19.80 -20.68
N HIS A 374 4.16 18.74 -20.93
CA HIS A 374 4.06 17.98 -22.17
C HIS A 374 2.65 17.37 -22.35
N LEU A 375 2.15 16.67 -21.31
CA LEU A 375 0.84 16.01 -21.39
C LEU A 375 -0.31 17.02 -21.51
N ALA A 376 -0.20 18.19 -20.85
CA ALA A 376 -1.21 19.24 -20.98
C ALA A 376 -1.24 19.84 -22.39
N THR A 377 -0.09 20.01 -23.03
CA THR A 377 0.00 20.62 -24.37
C THR A 377 -0.15 19.63 -25.52
N ALA A 378 -0.08 18.31 -25.25
CA ALA A 378 -0.29 17.26 -26.26
C ALA A 378 -1.73 17.26 -26.81
N PRO A 379 -1.95 16.86 -28.08
CA PRO A 379 -3.30 16.64 -28.61
C PRO A 379 -3.99 15.51 -27.83
N LYS A 380 -5.32 15.61 -27.67
CA LYS A 380 -6.11 14.68 -26.83
C LYS A 380 -6.91 13.70 -27.67
N SER A 381 -6.86 12.40 -27.29
CA SER A 381 -7.73 11.37 -27.82
C SER A 381 -7.94 10.25 -26.80
N ASN A 382 -9.17 9.89 -26.53
CA ASN A 382 -9.53 8.76 -25.69
C ASN A 382 -9.91 7.50 -26.50
N ARG A 383 -9.59 7.47 -27.82
CA ARG A 383 -10.07 6.41 -28.72
C ARG A 383 -9.59 5.02 -28.34
N VAL A 384 -8.38 4.91 -27.81
CA VAL A 384 -7.83 3.64 -27.30
C VAL A 384 -8.67 3.11 -26.11
N THR A 385 -9.01 3.98 -25.16
CA THR A 385 -9.84 3.63 -23.99
C THR A 385 -11.25 3.20 -24.41
N VAL A 386 -11.86 3.95 -25.32
CA VAL A 386 -13.20 3.61 -25.87
C VAL A 386 -13.16 2.28 -26.61
N ALA A 387 -12.12 2.06 -27.44
CA ALA A 387 -11.95 0.81 -28.20
C ALA A 387 -11.82 -0.40 -27.28
N LEU A 388 -10.97 -0.31 -26.26
CA LEU A 388 -10.81 -1.39 -25.28
C LEU A 388 -12.11 -1.65 -24.51
N GLY A 389 -12.80 -0.60 -24.08
CA GLY A 389 -14.09 -0.72 -23.39
C GLY A 389 -15.15 -1.43 -24.22
N ARG A 390 -15.28 -1.12 -25.52
CA ARG A 390 -16.17 -1.80 -26.47
C ARG A 390 -15.81 -3.29 -26.63
N ALA A 391 -14.51 -3.60 -26.79
CA ALA A 391 -14.05 -4.98 -26.90
C ALA A 391 -14.32 -5.78 -25.62
N GLN A 392 -14.09 -5.20 -24.45
CA GLN A 392 -14.39 -5.83 -23.15
C GLN A 392 -15.89 -6.07 -22.95
N SER A 393 -16.76 -5.18 -23.43
CA SER A 393 -18.22 -5.36 -23.38
C SER A 393 -18.63 -6.57 -24.22
N ASP A 394 -18.14 -6.68 -25.46
CA ASP A 394 -18.45 -7.82 -26.34
C ASP A 394 -17.95 -9.16 -25.71
N VAL A 395 -16.77 -9.17 -25.11
CA VAL A 395 -16.25 -10.37 -24.40
C VAL A 395 -17.12 -10.78 -23.21
N ARG A 396 -17.70 -9.82 -22.48
CA ARG A 396 -18.55 -10.10 -21.31
C ARG A 396 -19.97 -10.51 -21.68
N GLU A 397 -20.53 -9.87 -22.71
CA GLU A 397 -21.93 -10.03 -23.09
C GLU A 397 -22.15 -11.19 -24.05
N ARG A 398 -21.14 -11.57 -24.80
CA ARG A 398 -21.17 -12.64 -25.77
C ARG A 398 -20.20 -13.74 -25.33
N ALA A 399 -20.66 -14.92 -25.06
CA ALA A 399 -19.77 -16.06 -24.80
C ALA A 399 -18.72 -16.08 -25.91
N GLY A 400 -17.45 -15.83 -25.53
CA GLY A 400 -16.36 -15.58 -26.46
C GLY A 400 -16.35 -16.62 -27.59
N GLY A 401 -16.42 -16.17 -28.84
CA GLY A 401 -16.39 -17.01 -30.00
C GLY A 401 -15.09 -17.82 -30.08
N GLU A 402 -15.12 -18.92 -30.84
CA GLU A 402 -13.93 -19.74 -31.02
C GLU A 402 -12.86 -18.99 -31.85
N VAL A 403 -11.60 -19.20 -31.48
CA VAL A 403 -10.47 -18.70 -32.28
C VAL A 403 -10.53 -19.33 -33.66
N PRO A 404 -10.50 -18.56 -34.78
CA PRO A 404 -10.47 -19.10 -36.12
C PRO A 404 -9.36 -20.15 -36.29
N ILE A 405 -9.66 -21.24 -37.04
CA ILE A 405 -8.76 -22.40 -37.11
C ILE A 405 -7.38 -22.05 -37.66
N HIS A 406 -7.29 -21.14 -38.64
CA HIS A 406 -6.04 -20.69 -39.23
C HIS A 406 -5.17 -19.86 -38.26
N LEU A 407 -5.77 -19.23 -37.24
CA LEU A 407 -5.06 -18.47 -36.22
C LEU A 407 -4.62 -19.33 -35.02
N ARG A 408 -5.08 -20.59 -34.93
CA ARG A 408 -4.68 -21.48 -33.84
C ARG A 408 -3.24 -21.93 -34.04
N ASP A 409 -2.49 -22.10 -32.92
CA ASP A 409 -1.10 -22.55 -32.97
C ASP A 409 -0.96 -23.89 -33.72
N GLY A 410 -0.14 -23.89 -34.78
CA GLY A 410 0.18 -25.04 -35.61
C GLY A 410 1.46 -25.80 -35.27
N HIS A 411 2.24 -25.33 -34.25
CA HIS A 411 3.60 -25.79 -34.00
C HIS A 411 3.71 -26.98 -33.03
N TYR A 412 2.62 -27.44 -32.42
CA TYR A 412 2.67 -28.58 -31.51
C TYR A 412 2.34 -29.92 -32.21
N LYS A 413 2.80 -31.02 -31.58
CA LYS A 413 2.59 -32.37 -32.11
C LYS A 413 1.09 -32.72 -32.13
N GLY A 414 0.53 -32.91 -33.31
CA GLY A 414 -0.91 -33.17 -33.51
C GLY A 414 -1.73 -32.00 -34.04
N ALA A 415 -1.17 -30.77 -34.07
CA ALA A 415 -1.87 -29.59 -34.58
C ALA A 415 -2.40 -29.78 -36.03
N LYS A 416 -1.60 -30.41 -36.89
CA LYS A 416 -1.96 -30.68 -38.28
C LYS A 416 -3.18 -31.61 -38.41
N SER A 417 -3.34 -32.58 -37.50
CA SER A 417 -4.51 -33.50 -37.53
C SER A 417 -5.82 -32.81 -37.08
N LEU A 418 -5.67 -31.65 -36.37
CA LEU A 418 -6.81 -30.83 -35.95
C LEU A 418 -7.05 -29.63 -36.89
N GLY A 419 -6.26 -29.51 -37.98
CA GLY A 419 -6.39 -28.44 -38.94
C GLY A 419 -5.87 -27.07 -38.41
N HIS A 420 -5.19 -27.01 -37.26
CA HIS A 420 -4.74 -25.78 -36.66
C HIS A 420 -3.64 -25.13 -37.50
N GLY A 421 -3.77 -23.84 -37.73
CA GLY A 421 -2.81 -23.04 -38.53
C GLY A 421 -2.94 -23.21 -40.03
N GLN A 422 -3.90 -24.06 -40.52
CA GLN A 422 -4.11 -24.24 -41.94
C GLN A 422 -4.83 -23.03 -42.54
N GLY A 423 -4.32 -22.53 -43.67
CA GLY A 423 -4.91 -21.38 -44.34
C GLY A 423 -4.53 -20.03 -43.77
N TYR A 424 -3.56 -19.97 -42.84
CA TYR A 424 -3.01 -18.71 -42.41
C TYR A 424 -2.12 -18.10 -43.49
N GLU A 425 -2.47 -16.90 -43.91
CA GLU A 425 -1.67 -16.11 -44.83
C GLU A 425 -0.74 -15.18 -44.06
N TYR A 426 0.58 -15.30 -44.36
CA TYR A 426 1.58 -14.56 -43.62
C TYR A 426 1.79 -13.15 -44.22
N PRO A 427 1.47 -12.05 -43.50
CA PRO A 427 1.50 -10.71 -44.07
C PRO A 427 2.86 -10.28 -44.63
N HIS A 428 3.96 -10.77 -44.07
CA HIS A 428 5.32 -10.42 -44.58
C HIS A 428 5.67 -11.04 -45.92
N GLU A 429 4.89 -11.99 -46.44
CA GLU A 429 5.04 -12.54 -47.78
C GLU A 429 4.33 -11.69 -48.83
N GLN A 430 3.52 -10.72 -48.40
CA GLN A 430 2.83 -9.79 -49.28
C GLN A 430 3.64 -8.48 -49.43
N PRO A 431 3.70 -7.90 -50.63
CA PRO A 431 4.45 -6.65 -50.88
C PRO A 431 4.04 -5.49 -49.97
N GLU A 432 2.75 -5.42 -49.60
CA GLU A 432 2.17 -4.37 -48.78
C GLU A 432 2.26 -4.65 -47.29
N GLY A 433 2.75 -5.85 -46.87
CA GLY A 433 2.81 -6.26 -45.49
C GLY A 433 1.44 -6.42 -44.83
N TRP A 434 0.39 -6.60 -45.62
CA TRP A 434 -0.98 -6.70 -45.13
C TRP A 434 -1.75 -7.81 -45.89
N VAL A 435 -2.72 -8.44 -45.20
CA VAL A 435 -3.56 -9.50 -45.74
C VAL A 435 -4.99 -9.31 -45.26
N ASP A 436 -5.94 -9.39 -46.17
CA ASP A 436 -7.36 -9.41 -45.84
C ASP A 436 -7.79 -10.83 -45.45
N GLN A 437 -7.67 -11.16 -44.18
CA GLN A 437 -8.14 -12.43 -43.63
C GLN A 437 -8.91 -12.21 -42.33
N GLN A 438 -9.69 -13.20 -41.93
CA GLN A 438 -10.49 -13.15 -40.72
C GLN A 438 -9.59 -13.26 -39.47
N TYR A 439 -9.54 -12.23 -38.65
CA TYR A 439 -8.77 -12.21 -37.39
C TYR A 439 -9.63 -12.32 -36.15
N ARG A 440 -10.93 -12.25 -36.25
CA ARG A 440 -11.90 -12.31 -35.15
C ARG A 440 -12.76 -13.54 -35.24
N PRO A 441 -13.41 -14.00 -34.15
CA PRO A 441 -14.49 -14.96 -34.21
C PRO A 441 -15.57 -14.54 -35.22
N ALA A 442 -16.20 -15.49 -35.89
CA ALA A 442 -17.18 -15.20 -36.93
C ALA A 442 -18.34 -14.30 -36.43
N GLU A 443 -18.74 -14.48 -35.18
CA GLU A 443 -19.80 -13.68 -34.53
C GLU A 443 -19.44 -12.20 -34.33
N LEU A 444 -18.17 -11.90 -34.44
CA LEU A 444 -17.62 -10.51 -34.27
C LEU A 444 -17.12 -9.93 -35.58
N GLU A 445 -17.35 -10.61 -36.70
CA GLU A 445 -16.98 -10.09 -38.01
C GLU A 445 -17.70 -8.77 -38.30
N GLY A 446 -16.99 -7.80 -38.90
CA GLY A 446 -17.51 -6.47 -39.15
C GLY A 446 -17.60 -5.53 -37.92
N ARG A 447 -17.32 -6.01 -36.70
CA ARG A 447 -17.26 -5.12 -35.53
C ARG A 447 -16.06 -4.17 -35.61
N VAL A 448 -16.29 -2.88 -35.38
CA VAL A 448 -15.24 -1.86 -35.30
C VAL A 448 -15.10 -1.40 -33.85
N TYR A 449 -13.93 -1.61 -33.27
CA TYR A 449 -13.60 -1.17 -31.91
C TYR A 449 -12.85 0.15 -31.94
N TYR A 450 -11.77 0.24 -32.72
CA TYR A 450 -10.92 1.40 -32.79
C TYR A 450 -11.28 2.28 -33.98
N GLU A 451 -11.69 3.49 -33.69
CA GLU A 451 -12.02 4.54 -34.65
C GLU A 451 -11.11 5.75 -34.40
N PRO A 452 -10.04 5.94 -35.20
CA PRO A 452 -9.08 7.04 -35.01
C PRO A 452 -9.73 8.41 -35.01
N SER A 453 -9.28 9.30 -34.12
CA SER A 453 -9.68 10.69 -34.11
C SER A 453 -8.94 11.50 -35.17
N PRO A 454 -9.40 12.72 -35.49
CA PRO A 454 -8.67 13.61 -36.38
C PRO A 454 -7.53 14.39 -35.66
N HIS A 455 -7.19 14.05 -34.42
CA HIS A 455 -6.28 14.84 -33.61
C HIS A 455 -4.87 14.28 -33.63
N GLY A 456 -3.86 15.16 -33.73
CA GLY A 456 -2.45 14.81 -33.67
C GLY A 456 -2.05 13.72 -34.67
N ALA A 457 -1.17 12.82 -34.26
CA ALA A 457 -0.69 11.70 -35.06
C ALA A 457 -1.78 10.66 -35.40
N GLU A 458 -2.92 10.70 -34.72
CA GLU A 458 -4.01 9.74 -34.94
C GLU A 458 -4.72 10.00 -36.30
N ALA A 459 -4.61 11.22 -36.85
CA ALA A 459 -5.06 11.52 -38.21
C ALA A 459 -4.32 10.68 -39.26
N GLU A 460 -3.00 10.50 -39.11
CA GLU A 460 -2.20 9.68 -40.04
C GLU A 460 -2.52 8.17 -39.84
N VAL A 461 -2.85 7.75 -38.62
CA VAL A 461 -3.31 6.38 -38.36
C VAL A 461 -4.60 6.11 -39.10
N ARG A 462 -5.54 7.06 -39.06
CA ARG A 462 -6.81 6.96 -39.79
C ARG A 462 -6.57 6.83 -41.30
N ASP A 463 -5.73 7.69 -41.88
CA ASP A 463 -5.46 7.67 -43.30
C ASP A 463 -4.86 6.33 -43.75
N ARG A 464 -3.92 5.75 -42.96
CA ARG A 464 -3.36 4.41 -43.24
C ARG A 464 -4.41 3.29 -43.12
N MET A 465 -5.31 3.36 -42.14
CA MET A 465 -6.41 2.39 -42.02
C MET A 465 -7.39 2.48 -43.17
N ASP A 466 -7.70 3.69 -43.64
CA ASP A 466 -8.58 3.91 -44.79
C ASP A 466 -7.97 3.43 -46.09
N GLU A 467 -6.65 3.49 -46.26
CA GLU A 467 -5.93 2.91 -47.40
C GLU A 467 -6.08 1.40 -47.44
N HIS A 468 -5.91 0.70 -46.33
CA HIS A 468 -6.13 -0.76 -46.24
C HIS A 468 -7.58 -1.15 -46.56
N ASN A 469 -8.56 -0.35 -46.14
CA ASN A 469 -9.98 -0.61 -46.44
C ASN A 469 -10.37 -0.36 -47.89
N LYS A 470 -9.58 0.42 -48.68
CA LYS A 470 -9.84 0.72 -50.07
C LYS A 470 -9.29 -0.30 -51.07
N HIS A 471 -8.43 -1.17 -50.63
CA HIS A 471 -7.85 -2.25 -51.43
C HIS A 471 -8.31 -3.64 -50.92
N PRO A 472 -9.60 -4.01 -51.04
CA PRO A 472 -10.00 -5.38 -50.87
C PRO A 472 -9.29 -6.18 -51.96
N GLN A 473 -8.46 -7.15 -51.59
CA GLN A 473 -7.85 -8.05 -52.58
C GLN A 473 -8.95 -8.75 -53.36
N GLU A 474 -8.93 -8.65 -54.69
CA GLU A 474 -9.80 -9.47 -55.54
C GLU A 474 -9.53 -10.96 -55.20
N PRO A 475 -10.55 -11.75 -54.95
CA PRO A 475 -10.36 -13.16 -54.64
C PRO A 475 -9.61 -13.81 -55.82
N GLN A 476 -8.40 -14.29 -55.54
CA GLN A 476 -7.64 -15.07 -56.53
C GLN A 476 -8.47 -16.28 -56.89
N ALA A 477 -8.82 -16.37 -58.14
CA ALA A 477 -9.67 -17.40 -58.76
C ALA A 477 -8.97 -18.80 -58.77
#